data_382d00a12479be5cfa99564b46818af4
#
_entry.id   382d00a12479be5cfa99564b46818af4
#
_cell.length_a   1.000
_cell.length_b   1.000
_cell.length_c   1.000
_cell.angle_alpha   90.00
_cell.angle_beta   90.00
_cell.angle_gamma   90.00
#
_symmetry.space_group_name_H-M   'P 1'
#
loop_
_entity.id
_entity.type
_entity.pdbx_description
1 polymer ?
#
loop_
_entity_poly.entity_id
_entity_poly.type
_entity_poly.pdbx_seq_one_letter_code
_entity_poly.pdbx_strand_id
1 'polypeptide(L)'
;DLPSNDGSRNQIVENAKERILKSRPPLLIEKKNIDLISIGNIEDDFYLVKEADWVVEAVVERIDIKHNIYEKIEKVRKEDSIISSNTSTIPLKVLSEKMSDRMKKNFCITHFFNPVRYMGLLEIVTEPVNDKEKIGILKSFCDEKLGKGVIICNDTPGFLGNRVGVYAIQVAMTEAFKMGLTIEEADAVF
;
A
#
# COMPACT_ATOMS: atom_id res chain seq x y z
N ASP A 1 -2.32 -7.99 -11.41
CA ASP A 1 -2.74 -6.85 -12.22
C ASP A 1 -3.88 -7.24 -13.16
N LEU A 2 -4.39 -6.29 -13.95
CA LEU A 2 -5.33 -6.61 -15.03
C LEU A 2 -4.63 -7.44 -16.13
N PRO A 3 -5.36 -8.34 -16.83
CA PRO A 3 -4.81 -8.99 -18.00
C PRO A 3 -4.56 -7.97 -19.13
N SER A 4 -3.52 -8.18 -19.92
CA SER A 4 -3.27 -7.38 -21.13
C SER A 4 -4.19 -7.84 -22.26
N ASN A 5 -4.62 -6.90 -23.09
CA ASN A 5 -5.35 -7.18 -24.34
C ASN A 5 -4.38 -7.43 -25.51
N ASP A 6 -3.12 -7.03 -25.39
CA ASP A 6 -2.07 -7.14 -26.40
C ASP A 6 -0.95 -8.06 -25.93
N GLY A 7 -0.64 -9.12 -26.67
CA GLY A 7 0.42 -10.07 -26.34
C GLY A 7 0.05 -11.11 -25.28
N SER A 8 0.98 -11.38 -24.35
CA SER A 8 0.72 -12.26 -23.21
C SER A 8 -0.32 -11.65 -22.28
N ARG A 9 -1.27 -12.43 -21.78
CA ARG A 9 -2.25 -11.96 -20.79
C ARG A 9 -1.57 -11.41 -19.53
N ASN A 10 -0.37 -11.87 -19.22
CA ASN A 10 0.45 -11.40 -18.10
C ASN A 10 1.47 -10.32 -18.49
N GLN A 11 1.41 -9.74 -19.68
CA GLN A 11 2.39 -8.76 -20.19
C GLN A 11 2.65 -7.59 -19.24
N ILE A 12 1.61 -7.09 -18.57
CA ILE A 12 1.72 -5.96 -17.63
C ILE A 12 2.62 -6.33 -16.44
N VAL A 13 2.39 -7.49 -15.85
CA VAL A 13 3.17 -7.96 -14.68
C VAL A 13 4.54 -8.50 -15.08
N GLU A 14 4.70 -9.06 -16.29
CA GLU A 14 6.00 -9.41 -16.87
C GLU A 14 6.88 -8.17 -17.01
N ASN A 15 6.34 -7.10 -17.60
CA ASN A 15 7.03 -5.81 -17.72
C ASN A 15 7.37 -5.20 -16.36
N ALA A 16 6.48 -5.36 -15.35
CA ALA A 16 6.74 -4.91 -13.99
C ALA A 16 7.90 -5.69 -13.35
N LYS A 17 7.94 -7.01 -13.53
CA LYS A 17 9.02 -7.89 -13.05
C LYS A 17 10.36 -7.52 -13.69
N GLU A 18 10.37 -7.22 -15.00
CA GLU A 18 11.58 -6.74 -15.69
C GLU A 18 12.05 -5.36 -15.16
N ARG A 19 11.13 -4.44 -14.88
CA ARG A 19 11.48 -3.13 -14.29
C ARG A 19 12.16 -3.29 -12.94
N ILE A 20 11.74 -4.24 -12.11
CA ILE A 20 12.40 -4.54 -10.83
C ILE A 20 13.89 -4.89 -11.05
N LEU A 21 14.20 -5.71 -12.06
CA LEU A 21 15.58 -6.09 -12.38
C LEU A 21 16.44 -4.94 -12.92
N LYS A 22 15.81 -3.99 -13.60
CA LYS A 22 16.48 -2.85 -14.27
C LYS A 22 16.52 -1.58 -13.40
N SER A 23 15.85 -1.58 -12.25
CA SER A 23 15.72 -0.39 -11.39
C SER A 23 17.07 0.14 -10.90
N ARG A 24 17.15 1.47 -10.83
CA ARG A 24 18.26 2.19 -10.21
C ARG A 24 17.70 3.27 -9.29
N PRO A 25 17.99 3.22 -8.00
CA PRO A 25 18.78 2.20 -7.28
C PRO A 25 18.14 0.79 -7.31
N PRO A 26 18.92 -0.30 -7.08
CA PRO A 26 18.43 -1.68 -7.19
C PRO A 26 17.33 -2.00 -6.18
N LEU A 27 16.23 -2.61 -6.63
CA LEU A 27 15.13 -3.04 -5.74
C LEU A 27 15.37 -4.42 -5.10
N LEU A 28 16.27 -5.23 -5.65
CA LEU A 28 16.64 -6.53 -5.11
C LEU A 28 18.08 -6.48 -4.60
N ILE A 29 18.35 -7.14 -3.45
CA ILE A 29 19.72 -7.34 -2.94
C ILE A 29 20.49 -8.23 -3.92
N GLU A 30 19.89 -9.36 -4.32
CA GLU A 30 20.43 -10.27 -5.30
C GLU A 30 19.44 -10.46 -6.43
N LYS A 31 19.90 -10.39 -7.68
CA LYS A 31 19.06 -10.53 -8.86
C LYS A 31 18.28 -11.87 -8.90
N LYS A 32 18.89 -12.95 -8.40
CA LYS A 32 18.24 -14.27 -8.33
C LYS A 32 16.96 -14.27 -7.48
N ASN A 33 16.81 -13.32 -6.54
CA ASN A 33 15.61 -13.23 -5.70
C ASN A 33 14.35 -12.87 -6.51
N ILE A 34 14.51 -12.50 -7.79
CA ILE A 34 13.36 -12.33 -8.70
C ILE A 34 12.54 -13.62 -8.88
N ASP A 35 13.17 -14.79 -8.71
CA ASP A 35 12.51 -16.08 -8.85
C ASP A 35 11.55 -16.40 -7.69
N LEU A 36 11.65 -15.65 -6.58
CA LEU A 36 10.70 -15.70 -5.47
C LEU A 36 9.38 -14.99 -5.79
N ILE A 37 9.34 -14.21 -6.87
CA ILE A 37 8.16 -13.46 -7.28
C ILE A 37 7.41 -14.24 -8.35
N SER A 38 6.29 -14.83 -7.98
CA SER A 38 5.31 -15.35 -8.93
C SER A 38 4.44 -14.20 -9.45
N ILE A 39 4.07 -14.28 -10.72
CA ILE A 39 3.23 -13.26 -11.37
C ILE A 39 1.93 -13.89 -11.84
N GLY A 40 0.89 -13.08 -11.98
CA GLY A 40 -0.41 -13.50 -12.46
C GLY A 40 -1.34 -12.31 -12.67
N ASN A 41 -2.51 -12.57 -13.21
CA ASN A 41 -3.53 -11.55 -13.40
C ASN A 41 -4.82 -11.86 -12.62
N ILE A 42 -5.63 -10.83 -12.40
CA ILE A 42 -6.82 -10.93 -11.55
C ILE A 42 -7.99 -11.68 -12.18
N GLU A 43 -7.90 -12.11 -13.42
CA GLU A 43 -8.93 -12.92 -14.08
C GLU A 43 -8.57 -14.40 -14.03
N ASP A 44 -7.34 -14.75 -14.42
CA ASP A 44 -6.94 -16.15 -14.59
C ASP A 44 -6.38 -16.75 -13.29
N ASP A 45 -5.69 -15.94 -12.46
CA ASP A 45 -4.89 -16.43 -11.34
C ASP A 45 -5.45 -16.00 -9.96
N PHE A 46 -6.61 -15.35 -9.93
CA PHE A 46 -7.16 -14.81 -8.68
C PHE A 46 -7.39 -15.87 -7.59
N TYR A 47 -7.60 -17.13 -7.99
CA TYR A 47 -7.73 -18.27 -7.09
C TYR A 47 -6.50 -18.45 -6.18
N LEU A 48 -5.31 -17.96 -6.57
CA LEU A 48 -4.09 -18.02 -5.76
C LEU A 48 -4.18 -17.23 -4.47
N VAL A 49 -5.10 -16.28 -4.36
CA VAL A 49 -5.37 -15.53 -3.13
C VAL A 49 -5.70 -16.46 -1.95
N LYS A 50 -6.27 -17.64 -2.22
CA LYS A 50 -6.54 -18.65 -1.19
C LYS A 50 -5.29 -19.19 -0.48
N GLU A 51 -4.09 -19.02 -1.06
CA GLU A 51 -2.83 -19.46 -0.46
C GLU A 51 -2.13 -18.35 0.34
N ALA A 52 -2.59 -17.09 0.17
CA ALA A 52 -1.94 -15.94 0.79
C ALA A 52 -2.28 -15.80 2.28
N ASP A 53 -1.28 -15.54 3.09
CA ASP A 53 -1.45 -15.19 4.51
C ASP A 53 -1.72 -13.69 4.68
N TRP A 54 -1.19 -12.87 3.77
CA TRP A 54 -1.41 -11.43 3.70
C TRP A 54 -1.65 -10.99 2.26
N VAL A 55 -2.75 -10.28 2.02
CA VAL A 55 -3.13 -9.72 0.71
C VAL A 55 -3.05 -8.20 0.78
N VAL A 56 -2.18 -7.59 -0.02
CA VAL A 56 -2.08 -6.14 -0.14
C VAL A 56 -2.78 -5.68 -1.42
N GLU A 57 -3.85 -4.91 -1.27
CA GLU A 57 -4.54 -4.28 -2.39
C GLU A 57 -3.86 -2.96 -2.73
N ALA A 58 -3.49 -2.77 -3.99
CA ALA A 58 -2.86 -1.57 -4.54
C ALA A 58 -3.40 -1.24 -5.93
N VAL A 59 -4.70 -1.44 -6.15
CA VAL A 59 -5.37 -1.06 -7.41
C VAL A 59 -5.56 0.46 -7.47
N VAL A 60 -6.08 0.95 -8.62
CA VAL A 60 -6.35 2.38 -8.81
C VAL A 60 -7.21 2.95 -7.68
N GLU A 61 -7.00 4.24 -7.34
CA GLU A 61 -7.61 4.92 -6.20
C GLU A 61 -9.07 5.30 -6.49
N ARG A 62 -9.88 4.27 -6.74
CA ARG A 62 -11.33 4.36 -7.01
C ARG A 62 -12.09 3.40 -6.14
N ILE A 63 -13.01 3.92 -5.34
CA ILE A 63 -13.74 3.14 -4.33
C ILE A 63 -14.58 2.01 -4.92
N ASP A 64 -15.21 2.22 -6.07
CA ASP A 64 -16.01 1.22 -6.77
C ASP A 64 -15.17 0.01 -7.20
N ILE A 65 -13.96 0.26 -7.72
CA ILE A 65 -13.03 -0.79 -8.13
C ILE A 65 -12.49 -1.53 -6.90
N LYS A 66 -12.14 -0.82 -5.83
CA LYS A 66 -11.66 -1.41 -4.58
C LYS A 66 -12.74 -2.30 -3.95
N HIS A 67 -13.98 -1.84 -3.84
CA HIS A 67 -15.09 -2.66 -3.32
C HIS A 67 -15.28 -3.95 -4.14
N ASN A 68 -15.22 -3.88 -5.48
CA ASN A 68 -15.31 -5.07 -6.34
C ASN A 68 -14.18 -6.08 -6.05
N ILE A 69 -12.94 -5.59 -5.90
CA ILE A 69 -11.80 -6.45 -5.56
C ILE A 69 -11.97 -7.07 -4.17
N TYR A 70 -12.43 -6.31 -3.17
CA TYR A 70 -12.67 -6.85 -1.82
C TYR A 70 -13.73 -7.95 -1.81
N GLU A 71 -14.82 -7.80 -2.55
CA GLU A 71 -15.83 -8.85 -2.71
C GLU A 71 -15.24 -10.12 -3.34
N LYS A 72 -14.34 -10.00 -4.32
CA LYS A 72 -13.65 -11.14 -4.91
C LYS A 72 -12.68 -11.79 -3.91
N ILE A 73 -11.89 -10.99 -3.19
CA ILE A 73 -10.97 -11.48 -2.15
C ILE A 73 -11.74 -12.25 -1.10
N GLU A 74 -12.85 -11.72 -0.60
CA GLU A 74 -13.65 -12.35 0.46
C GLU A 74 -14.15 -13.74 0.09
N LYS A 75 -14.47 -13.97 -1.19
CA LYS A 75 -14.97 -15.25 -1.68
C LYS A 75 -13.91 -16.36 -1.73
N VAL A 76 -12.62 -16.01 -1.87
CA VAL A 76 -11.55 -16.96 -2.13
C VAL A 76 -10.46 -17.02 -1.05
N ARG A 77 -10.32 -15.98 -0.22
CA ARG A 77 -9.24 -15.88 0.77
C ARG A 77 -9.30 -16.98 1.84
N LYS A 78 -8.16 -17.24 2.48
CA LYS A 78 -8.14 -17.98 3.75
C LYS A 78 -8.94 -17.22 4.81
N GLU A 79 -9.58 -17.95 5.71
CA GLU A 79 -10.31 -17.33 6.81
C GLU A 79 -9.43 -16.42 7.67
N ASP A 80 -8.20 -16.86 7.92
CA ASP A 80 -7.25 -16.16 8.79
C ASP A 80 -6.32 -15.18 8.08
N SER A 81 -6.39 -15.06 6.76
CA SER A 81 -5.55 -14.11 6.04
C SER A 81 -5.84 -12.67 6.44
N ILE A 82 -4.79 -11.87 6.50
CA ILE A 82 -4.88 -10.43 6.68
C ILE A 82 -5.06 -9.78 5.31
N ILE A 83 -5.94 -8.82 5.20
CA ILE A 83 -6.15 -8.03 3.99
C ILE A 83 -5.81 -6.57 4.32
N SER A 84 -5.06 -5.91 3.46
CA SER A 84 -4.79 -4.49 3.61
C SER A 84 -4.90 -3.73 2.30
N SER A 85 -5.26 -2.46 2.38
CA SER A 85 -5.18 -1.51 1.27
C SER A 85 -3.94 -0.64 1.40
N ASN A 86 -3.27 -0.36 0.28
CA ASN A 86 -2.17 0.62 0.22
C ASN A 86 -2.67 2.02 -0.16
N THR A 87 -3.92 2.35 0.11
CA THR A 87 -4.48 3.68 -0.15
C THR A 87 -3.73 4.75 0.64
N SER A 88 -3.64 5.95 0.06
CA SER A 88 -3.08 7.14 0.73
C SER A 88 -4.16 8.12 1.17
N THR A 89 -5.39 7.98 0.67
CA THR A 89 -6.41 9.03 0.78
C THR A 89 -7.80 8.55 1.16
N ILE A 90 -8.19 7.32 0.78
CA ILE A 90 -9.54 6.82 1.07
C ILE A 90 -9.59 6.31 2.51
N PRO A 91 -10.51 6.85 3.35
CA PRO A 91 -10.63 6.40 4.74
C PRO A 91 -10.92 4.90 4.87
N LEU A 92 -10.37 4.27 5.89
CA LEU A 92 -10.58 2.84 6.19
C LEU A 92 -12.08 2.52 6.34
N LYS A 93 -12.82 3.40 7.00
CA LYS A 93 -14.27 3.26 7.16
C LYS A 93 -15.01 3.19 5.82
N VAL A 94 -14.58 3.98 4.82
CA VAL A 94 -15.19 3.98 3.49
C VAL A 94 -14.83 2.71 2.73
N LEU A 95 -13.56 2.27 2.82
CA LEU A 95 -13.12 1.02 2.19
C LEU A 95 -13.87 -0.20 2.74
N SER A 96 -14.10 -0.23 4.05
CA SER A 96 -14.71 -1.37 4.76
C SER A 96 -16.25 -1.36 4.73
N GLU A 97 -16.90 -0.33 4.20
CA GLU A 97 -18.34 -0.12 4.29
C GLU A 97 -19.17 -1.34 3.82
N LYS A 98 -18.76 -1.97 2.72
CA LYS A 98 -19.46 -3.12 2.12
C LYS A 98 -18.93 -4.49 2.56
N MET A 99 -17.94 -4.53 3.45
CA MET A 99 -17.35 -5.78 3.93
C MET A 99 -18.22 -6.44 4.99
N SER A 100 -18.17 -7.77 5.03
CA SER A 100 -18.72 -8.53 6.17
C SER A 100 -17.95 -8.22 7.46
N ASP A 101 -18.60 -8.44 8.61
CA ASP A 101 -17.95 -8.24 9.92
C ASP A 101 -16.73 -9.17 10.09
N ARG A 102 -16.75 -10.35 9.45
CA ARG A 102 -15.62 -11.27 9.43
C ARG A 102 -14.43 -10.67 8.68
N MET A 103 -14.67 -10.04 7.55
CA MET A 103 -13.60 -9.41 6.76
C MET A 103 -13.05 -8.17 7.46
N LYS A 104 -13.91 -7.32 8.04
CA LYS A 104 -13.51 -6.11 8.78
C LYS A 104 -12.52 -6.41 9.90
N LYS A 105 -12.69 -7.53 10.61
CA LYS A 105 -11.75 -7.96 11.68
C LYS A 105 -10.32 -8.11 11.18
N ASN A 106 -10.14 -8.53 9.92
CA ASN A 106 -8.85 -8.83 9.32
C ASN A 106 -8.40 -7.78 8.30
N PHE A 107 -9.10 -6.65 8.19
CA PHE A 107 -8.85 -5.62 7.19
C PHE A 107 -8.28 -4.34 7.84
N CYS A 108 -7.19 -3.83 7.28
CA CYS A 108 -6.57 -2.58 7.72
C CYS A 108 -6.00 -1.82 6.51
N ILE A 109 -5.45 -0.64 6.73
CA ILE A 109 -4.59 0.02 5.73
C ILE A 109 -3.14 -0.24 6.10
N THR A 110 -2.31 -0.55 5.11
CA THR A 110 -0.84 -0.56 5.21
C THR A 110 -0.31 0.44 4.21
N HIS A 111 -0.07 1.66 4.66
CA HIS A 111 0.36 2.76 3.81
C HIS A 111 1.89 2.79 3.72
N PHE A 112 2.42 2.28 2.60
CA PHE A 112 3.83 2.32 2.27
C PHE A 112 4.19 3.62 1.56
N PHE A 113 5.36 4.16 1.86
CA PHE A 113 5.89 5.33 1.17
C PHE A 113 6.84 4.90 0.04
N ASN A 114 6.74 5.58 -1.11
CA ASN A 114 7.60 5.32 -2.26
C ASN A 114 8.93 6.09 -2.16
N PRO A 115 10.04 5.48 -2.57
CA PRO A 115 10.21 4.09 -3.02
C PRO A 115 10.14 3.10 -1.86
N VAL A 116 9.23 2.12 -1.95
CA VAL A 116 8.88 1.20 -0.83
C VAL A 116 10.09 0.55 -0.18
N ARG A 117 11.10 0.17 -0.98
CA ARG A 117 12.30 -0.47 -0.44
C ARG A 117 13.12 0.43 0.47
N TYR A 118 13.19 1.73 0.16
CA TYR A 118 14.11 2.67 0.81
C TYR A 118 13.45 3.50 1.90
N MET A 119 12.15 3.74 1.76
CA MET A 119 11.39 4.48 2.78
C MET A 119 11.12 3.59 3.99
N GLY A 120 11.65 3.99 5.16
CA GLY A 120 11.54 3.23 6.39
C GLY A 120 10.15 3.26 7.02
N LEU A 121 9.38 4.32 6.81
CA LEU A 121 8.06 4.50 7.43
C LEU A 121 7.01 3.58 6.82
N LEU A 122 6.22 2.93 7.67
CA LEU A 122 4.99 2.23 7.33
C LEU A 122 3.90 2.61 8.33
N GLU A 123 2.78 3.09 7.84
CA GLU A 123 1.61 3.40 8.65
C GLU A 123 0.61 2.24 8.55
N ILE A 124 0.18 1.74 9.71
CA ILE A 124 -0.94 0.79 9.79
C ILE A 124 -2.14 1.53 10.39
N VAL A 125 -3.21 1.67 9.60
CA VAL A 125 -4.46 2.30 10.05
C VAL A 125 -5.45 1.21 10.41
N THR A 126 -6.02 1.31 11.61
CA THR A 126 -6.90 0.29 12.18
C THR A 126 -8.20 0.88 12.71
N GLU A 127 -9.21 0.03 12.84
CA GLU A 127 -10.47 0.32 13.54
C GLU A 127 -10.60 -0.54 14.80
N PRO A 128 -11.46 -0.15 15.77
CA PRO A 128 -11.67 -0.93 16.98
C PRO A 128 -12.16 -2.37 16.76
N VAL A 129 -12.76 -2.65 15.60
CA VAL A 129 -13.27 -3.97 15.21
C VAL A 129 -12.14 -4.93 14.80
N ASN A 130 -10.95 -4.42 14.50
CA ASN A 130 -9.85 -5.25 14.04
C ASN A 130 -9.38 -6.23 15.13
N ASP A 131 -9.02 -7.42 14.68
CA ASP A 131 -8.37 -8.42 15.50
C ASP A 131 -6.98 -7.95 15.95
N LYS A 132 -6.83 -7.68 17.24
CA LYS A 132 -5.59 -7.11 17.79
C LYS A 132 -4.39 -8.04 17.67
N GLU A 133 -4.61 -9.35 17.75
CA GLU A 133 -3.55 -10.34 17.62
C GLU A 133 -3.02 -10.34 16.17
N LYS A 134 -3.91 -10.37 15.18
CA LYS A 134 -3.54 -10.31 13.77
C LYS A 134 -2.83 -9.01 13.38
N ILE A 135 -3.32 -7.89 13.88
CA ILE A 135 -2.63 -6.60 13.68
C ILE A 135 -1.25 -6.61 14.36
N GLY A 136 -1.12 -7.24 15.53
CA GLY A 136 0.16 -7.43 16.21
C GLY A 136 1.14 -8.27 15.40
N ILE A 137 0.67 -9.38 14.82
CA ILE A 137 1.48 -10.24 13.93
C ILE A 137 1.93 -9.45 12.69
N LEU A 138 1.01 -8.75 12.03
CA LEU A 138 1.34 -7.93 10.86
C LEU A 138 2.38 -6.86 11.19
N LYS A 139 2.19 -6.15 12.32
CA LYS A 139 3.13 -5.13 12.79
C LYS A 139 4.53 -5.72 13.00
N SER A 140 4.63 -6.82 13.76
CA SER A 140 5.93 -7.47 14.02
C SER A 140 6.58 -7.97 12.73
N PHE A 141 5.81 -8.54 11.80
CA PHE A 141 6.33 -8.94 10.50
C PHE A 141 6.89 -7.75 9.71
N CYS A 142 6.17 -6.65 9.64
CA CYS A 142 6.61 -5.47 8.92
C CYS A 142 7.85 -4.81 9.56
N ASP A 143 7.93 -4.80 10.89
CA ASP A 143 9.06 -4.24 11.63
C ASP A 143 10.30 -5.16 11.52
N GLU A 144 10.17 -6.42 11.91
CA GLU A 144 11.29 -7.35 12.03
C GLU A 144 11.77 -7.94 10.69
N LYS A 145 10.85 -8.25 9.77
CA LYS A 145 11.16 -8.92 8.50
C LYS A 145 11.30 -7.96 7.33
N LEU A 146 10.47 -6.91 7.29
CA LEU A 146 10.56 -5.90 6.23
C LEU A 146 11.45 -4.71 6.62
N GLY A 147 11.87 -4.59 7.89
CA GLY A 147 12.72 -3.52 8.39
C GLY A 147 12.02 -2.15 8.34
N LYS A 148 10.72 -2.10 8.59
CA LYS A 148 9.93 -0.86 8.60
C LYS A 148 9.80 -0.32 10.02
N GLY A 149 9.89 1.00 10.17
CA GLY A 149 9.42 1.70 11.35
C GLY A 149 7.90 1.80 11.31
N VAL A 150 7.22 0.88 12.01
CA VAL A 150 5.76 0.76 11.93
C VAL A 150 5.07 1.65 12.95
N ILE A 151 4.14 2.48 12.48
CA ILE A 151 3.31 3.36 13.31
C ILE A 151 1.84 2.96 13.14
N ILE A 152 1.15 2.76 14.27
CA ILE A 152 -0.31 2.58 14.26
C ILE A 152 -0.95 3.96 14.23
N CYS A 153 -1.80 4.19 13.22
CA CYS A 153 -2.45 5.47 12.98
C CYS A 153 -3.97 5.36 13.14
N ASN A 154 -4.59 6.48 13.47
CA ASN A 154 -6.05 6.63 13.38
C ASN A 154 -6.46 6.82 11.91
N ASP A 155 -7.71 6.46 11.59
CA ASP A 155 -8.33 6.72 10.28
C ASP A 155 -8.67 8.21 10.12
N THR A 156 -7.63 9.02 9.95
CA THR A 156 -7.74 10.47 9.72
C THR A 156 -7.19 10.83 8.35
N PRO A 157 -7.73 11.82 7.65
CA PRO A 157 -7.25 12.23 6.32
C PRO A 157 -5.73 12.50 6.30
N GLY A 158 -5.02 11.80 5.41
CA GLY A 158 -3.55 11.88 5.29
C GLY A 158 -2.78 11.16 6.38
N PHE A 159 -3.45 10.38 7.23
CA PHE A 159 -2.90 9.61 8.36
C PHE A 159 -1.94 10.44 9.24
N LEU A 160 -0.67 10.06 9.36
CA LEU A 160 0.33 10.82 10.12
C LEU A 160 1.36 11.47 9.20
N GLY A 161 2.04 10.69 8.36
CA GLY A 161 3.19 11.15 7.57
C GLY A 161 2.81 12.24 6.56
N ASN A 162 1.74 12.01 5.80
CA ASN A 162 1.26 13.02 4.85
C ASN A 162 0.78 14.29 5.58
N ARG A 163 0.14 14.18 6.74
CA ARG A 163 -0.28 15.36 7.51
C ARG A 163 0.89 16.20 7.98
N VAL A 164 1.93 15.54 8.51
CA VAL A 164 3.16 16.25 8.94
C VAL A 164 3.87 16.87 7.75
N GLY A 165 4.02 16.12 6.65
CA GLY A 165 4.67 16.63 5.44
C GLY A 165 3.93 17.80 4.81
N VAL A 166 2.61 17.68 4.62
CA VAL A 166 1.80 18.77 4.05
C VAL A 166 1.81 20.00 4.96
N TYR A 167 1.77 19.81 6.29
CA TYR A 167 1.87 20.93 7.22
C TYR A 167 3.22 21.65 7.10
N ALA A 168 4.33 20.91 7.05
CA ALA A 168 5.66 21.47 6.89
C ALA A 168 5.79 22.26 5.58
N ILE A 169 5.30 21.70 4.46
CA ILE A 169 5.27 22.39 3.16
C ILE A 169 4.42 23.67 3.25
N GLN A 170 3.24 23.60 3.86
CA GLN A 170 2.34 24.75 4.01
C GLN A 170 3.00 25.88 4.82
N VAL A 171 3.71 25.54 5.89
CA VAL A 171 4.47 26.52 6.70
C VAL A 171 5.58 27.15 5.85
N ALA A 172 6.38 26.32 5.17
CA ALA A 172 7.47 26.80 4.33
C ALA A 172 6.98 27.75 3.23
N MET A 173 5.92 27.39 2.51
CA MET A 173 5.30 28.26 1.50
C MET A 173 4.79 29.56 2.09
N THR A 174 4.13 29.50 3.26
CA THR A 174 3.60 30.68 3.91
C THR A 174 4.71 31.68 4.30
N GLU A 175 5.81 31.16 4.84
CA GLU A 175 6.96 32.02 5.20
C GLU A 175 7.68 32.54 3.97
N ALA A 176 7.86 31.76 2.91
CA ALA A 176 8.42 32.23 1.64
C ALA A 176 7.61 33.40 1.07
N PHE A 177 6.27 33.31 1.04
CA PHE A 177 5.41 34.40 0.61
C PHE A 177 5.55 35.64 1.50
N LYS A 178 5.62 35.51 2.83
CA LYS A 178 5.81 36.62 3.76
C LYS A 178 7.15 37.33 3.55
N MET A 179 8.19 36.55 3.18
CA MET A 179 9.52 37.08 2.91
C MET A 179 9.64 37.68 1.50
N GLY A 180 8.63 37.54 0.65
CA GLY A 180 8.64 38.04 -0.73
C GLY A 180 9.56 37.24 -1.66
N LEU A 181 9.88 36.01 -1.33
CA LEU A 181 10.73 35.13 -2.16
C LEU A 181 10.01 34.73 -3.44
N THR A 182 10.75 34.62 -4.53
CA THR A 182 10.30 33.95 -5.74
C THR A 182 10.26 32.42 -5.51
N ILE A 183 9.62 31.69 -6.42
CA ILE A 183 9.58 30.21 -6.35
C ILE A 183 10.99 29.63 -6.41
N GLU A 184 11.85 30.18 -7.31
CA GLU A 184 13.23 29.72 -7.51
C GLU A 184 14.10 29.98 -6.28
N GLU A 185 13.89 31.11 -5.61
CA GLU A 185 14.60 31.46 -4.37
C GLU A 185 14.15 30.51 -3.22
N ALA A 186 12.85 30.23 -3.12
CA ALA A 186 12.33 29.31 -2.12
C ALA A 186 12.85 27.89 -2.34
N ASP A 187 12.84 27.37 -3.57
CA ASP A 187 13.37 26.06 -3.93
C ASP A 187 14.88 25.91 -3.67
N ALA A 188 15.64 27.00 -3.77
CA ALA A 188 17.08 26.98 -3.49
C ALA A 188 17.42 26.92 -1.99
N VAL A 189 16.47 27.28 -1.12
CA VAL A 189 16.64 27.27 0.35
C VAL A 189 16.10 25.99 0.99
N PHE A 190 15.10 25.36 0.35
CA PHE A 190 14.39 24.20 0.88
C PHE A 190 14.99 22.88 0.40
#